data_35979f423e414a287fd5f401115d7e5b
#
_entry.id   35979f423e414a287fd5f401115d7e5b
#
_cell.length_a   1.000
_cell.length_b   1.000
_cell.length_c   1.000
_cell.angle_alpha   90.00
_cell.angle_beta   90.00
_cell.angle_gamma   90.00
#
_symmetry.space_group_name_H-M   'P 1'
#
loop_
_entity.id
_entity.type
_entity.pdbx_description
1 polymer ?
#
loop_
_entity_poly.entity_id
_entity_poly.type
_entity_poly.pdbx_seq_one_letter_code
_entity_poly.pdbx_strand_id
1 'polypeptide(L)'
;MSLQISLSRRRAGCFVTLLAAMTLLTGGASLAADDAELARSIVAKADEIRFPAEGFQVTIDIVSTSPGEQPDERKYKVLSKGNQNTIVQTIEPASDRGQAMLMRGRDLWVFMPNISQPVRLSLAQRLTGQVANGDLARANFSGDYEPKILRTETIDGEKMHVLELTAADRGVTYGKVLYWVRQSNNWPYKAEFYSLSDRLL
;
A
#
# COMPACT_ATOMS: atom_id res chain seq x y z
N MET A 1 73.74 54.28 28.09
CA MET A 1 72.49 53.71 28.64
C MET A 1 71.90 52.89 27.45
N SER A 2 72.31 51.63 27.34
CA SER A 2 71.96 50.75 26.22
C SER A 2 70.88 49.79 26.69
N LEU A 3 69.81 49.77 25.96
CA LEU A 3 68.74 48.81 26.17
C LEU A 3 68.81 47.72 25.06
N GLN A 4 69.13 46.49 25.46
CA GLN A 4 69.13 45.36 24.58
C GLN A 4 67.75 44.63 24.65
N ILE A 5 67.07 44.52 23.52
CA ILE A 5 65.86 43.72 23.38
C ILE A 5 66.24 42.40 22.74
N SER A 6 66.10 41.30 23.48
CA SER A 6 66.29 39.94 23.05
C SER A 6 64.99 39.40 22.37
N LEU A 7 65.06 39.04 21.06
CA LEU A 7 64.00 38.31 20.34
C LEU A 7 64.16 36.80 20.57
N SER A 8 63.28 36.20 21.30
CA SER A 8 63.16 34.74 21.40
C SER A 8 62.23 34.20 20.28
N ARG A 9 62.78 33.44 19.35
CA ARG A 9 62.05 32.60 18.37
C ARG A 9 61.39 31.47 19.10
N ARG A 10 60.04 31.42 19.07
CA ARG A 10 59.28 30.22 19.37
C ARG A 10 58.76 29.62 18.08
N ARG A 11 59.08 28.33 17.90
CA ARG A 11 58.81 27.45 16.78
C ARG A 11 57.34 27.31 16.51
N ALA A 12 56.97 27.47 15.24
CA ALA A 12 55.75 26.95 14.67
C ALA A 12 55.84 25.41 14.62
N GLY A 13 54.87 24.74 15.25
CA GLY A 13 54.77 23.31 15.24
C GLY A 13 53.34 22.89 15.57
N CYS A 14 52.77 22.13 14.67
CA CYS A 14 51.49 21.33 14.84
C CYS A 14 50.19 22.10 14.85
N PHE A 15 49.68 22.37 13.62
CA PHE A 15 48.24 22.41 13.37
C PHE A 15 47.99 21.89 11.92
N VAL A 16 48.25 20.64 11.67
CA VAL A 16 47.79 19.93 10.46
C VAL A 16 47.58 18.47 10.85
N THR A 17 46.52 18.15 11.54
CA THR A 17 45.96 16.77 11.61
C THR A 17 44.63 16.79 12.38
N LEU A 18 43.56 17.40 11.83
CA LEU A 18 42.20 17.17 12.29
C LEU A 18 41.19 17.53 11.18
N LEU A 19 41.36 17.01 9.96
CA LEU A 19 40.39 17.17 8.87
C LEU A 19 40.29 15.92 7.97
N ALA A 20 40.39 14.74 8.55
CA ALA A 20 40.30 13.49 7.76
C ALA A 20 39.33 12.44 8.39
N ALA A 21 38.39 12.83 9.24
CA ALA A 21 37.49 11.86 9.88
C ALA A 21 36.00 12.20 9.72
N MET A 22 35.56 12.94 8.68
CA MET A 22 34.17 13.34 8.53
C MET A 22 33.56 13.04 7.16
N THR A 23 34.05 12.05 6.44
CA THR A 23 33.54 11.69 5.08
C THR A 23 33.00 10.28 4.94
N LEU A 24 32.68 9.55 6.01
CA LEU A 24 32.23 8.14 5.94
C LEU A 24 30.77 7.91 6.38
N LEU A 25 29.93 8.95 6.54
CA LEU A 25 28.53 8.78 6.98
C LEU A 25 27.46 9.09 5.89
N THR A 26 27.82 9.34 4.63
CA THR A 26 26.83 9.69 3.59
C THR A 26 26.36 8.51 2.74
N GLY A 27 26.96 7.33 2.84
CA GLY A 27 26.61 6.17 1.99
C GLY A 27 25.30 5.46 2.37
N GLY A 28 24.92 5.46 3.64
CA GLY A 28 23.76 4.69 4.11
C GLY A 28 22.41 5.32 3.76
N ALA A 29 22.33 6.63 3.70
CA ALA A 29 21.07 7.34 3.40
C ALA A 29 20.65 7.23 1.93
N SER A 30 21.61 7.13 0.99
CA SER A 30 21.32 7.01 -0.44
C SER A 30 20.74 5.64 -0.78
N LEU A 31 21.31 4.55 -0.25
CA LEU A 31 20.82 3.20 -0.51
C LEU A 31 19.40 2.97 0.04
N ALA A 32 19.11 3.48 1.23
CA ALA A 32 17.76 3.36 1.83
C ALA A 32 16.71 4.19 1.07
N ALA A 33 17.09 5.32 0.47
CA ALA A 33 16.20 6.12 -0.38
C ALA A 33 15.92 5.42 -1.71
N ASP A 34 16.93 4.78 -2.31
CA ASP A 34 16.80 4.03 -3.56
C ASP A 34 15.90 2.80 -3.38
N ASP A 35 16.03 2.06 -2.26
CA ASP A 35 15.17 0.92 -1.93
C ASP A 35 13.71 1.33 -1.69
N ALA A 36 13.47 2.47 -1.04
CA ALA A 36 12.14 2.99 -0.81
C ALA A 36 11.46 3.43 -2.12
N GLU A 37 12.21 4.07 -3.04
CA GLU A 37 11.69 4.45 -4.35
C GLU A 37 11.39 3.23 -5.23
N LEU A 38 12.26 2.23 -5.20
CA LEU A 38 12.03 0.96 -5.87
C LEU A 38 10.75 0.28 -5.34
N ALA A 39 10.56 0.23 -4.02
CA ALA A 39 9.35 -0.34 -3.41
C ALA A 39 8.08 0.37 -3.90
N ARG A 40 8.06 1.71 -3.92
CA ARG A 40 6.94 2.50 -4.43
C ARG A 40 6.67 2.22 -5.91
N SER A 41 7.71 2.16 -6.73
CA SER A 41 7.59 1.86 -8.16
C SER A 41 6.99 0.48 -8.42
N ILE A 42 7.41 -0.56 -7.67
CA ILE A 42 6.87 -1.91 -7.77
C ILE A 42 5.37 -1.92 -7.45
N VAL A 43 4.96 -1.29 -6.35
CA VAL A 43 3.55 -1.25 -5.93
C VAL A 43 2.69 -0.46 -6.91
N ALA A 44 3.18 0.68 -7.42
CA ALA A 44 2.47 1.47 -8.42
C ALA A 44 2.21 0.67 -9.70
N LYS A 45 3.22 -0.06 -10.22
CA LYS A 45 3.05 -0.92 -11.40
C LYS A 45 2.10 -2.10 -11.14
N ALA A 46 2.14 -2.69 -9.96
CA ALA A 46 1.22 -3.74 -9.57
C ALA A 46 -0.24 -3.23 -9.47
N ASP A 47 -0.44 -2.00 -9.01
CA ASP A 47 -1.76 -1.36 -8.98
C ASP A 47 -2.31 -1.09 -10.39
N GLU A 48 -1.48 -0.66 -11.35
CA GLU A 48 -1.87 -0.47 -12.75
C GLU A 48 -2.38 -1.77 -13.39
N ILE A 49 -1.83 -2.92 -12.99
CA ILE A 49 -2.27 -4.24 -13.46
C ILE A 49 -3.61 -4.61 -12.84
N ARG A 50 -3.80 -4.37 -11.53
CA ARG A 50 -5.02 -4.71 -10.80
C ARG A 50 -6.19 -3.79 -11.14
N PHE A 51 -5.91 -2.50 -11.34
CA PHE A 51 -6.88 -1.45 -11.63
C PHE A 51 -6.34 -0.53 -12.73
N PRO A 52 -6.50 -0.90 -14.00
CA PRO A 52 -6.07 -0.09 -15.13
C PRO A 52 -6.65 1.33 -15.08
N ALA A 53 -5.87 2.30 -15.56
CA ALA A 53 -6.31 3.70 -15.61
C ALA A 53 -7.49 3.90 -16.57
N GLU A 54 -7.55 3.10 -17.64
CA GLU A 54 -8.72 3.02 -18.53
C GLU A 54 -9.92 2.45 -17.78
N GLY A 55 -11.12 2.90 -18.19
CA GLY A 55 -12.34 2.36 -17.59
C GLY A 55 -12.51 0.87 -17.92
N PHE A 56 -12.85 0.06 -16.91
CA PHE A 56 -13.14 -1.35 -17.06
C PHE A 56 -14.43 -1.74 -16.33
N GLN A 57 -14.98 -2.88 -16.69
CA GLN A 57 -16.10 -3.53 -16.04
C GLN A 57 -15.76 -4.99 -15.79
N VAL A 58 -16.03 -5.47 -14.57
CA VAL A 58 -15.91 -6.88 -14.20
C VAL A 58 -17.14 -7.33 -13.43
N THR A 59 -17.43 -8.62 -13.47
CA THR A 59 -18.38 -9.28 -12.57
C THR A 59 -17.58 -10.12 -11.59
N ILE A 60 -17.91 -10.01 -10.30
CA ILE A 60 -17.22 -10.70 -9.21
C ILE A 60 -18.26 -11.54 -8.47
N ASP A 61 -18.00 -12.85 -8.42
CA ASP A 61 -18.77 -13.79 -7.60
C ASP A 61 -17.99 -14.06 -6.30
N ILE A 62 -18.65 -13.90 -5.16
CA ILE A 62 -18.09 -14.16 -3.82
C ILE A 62 -18.93 -15.26 -3.19
N VAL A 63 -18.27 -16.35 -2.80
CA VAL A 63 -18.86 -17.44 -2.05
C VAL A 63 -18.19 -17.51 -0.68
N SER A 64 -18.93 -17.21 0.38
CA SER A 64 -18.45 -17.30 1.76
C SER A 64 -19.01 -18.56 2.41
N THR A 65 -18.13 -19.38 2.96
CA THR A 65 -18.50 -20.63 3.63
C THR A 65 -18.10 -20.59 5.09
N SER A 66 -19.03 -21.02 5.97
CA SER A 66 -18.79 -21.22 7.40
C SER A 66 -19.22 -22.64 7.80
N PRO A 67 -18.52 -23.28 8.75
CA PRO A 67 -18.91 -24.62 9.20
C PRO A 67 -20.35 -24.64 9.73
N GLY A 68 -21.19 -25.52 9.17
CA GLY A 68 -22.59 -25.69 9.59
C GLY A 68 -23.57 -24.65 9.04
N GLU A 69 -23.15 -23.75 8.21
CA GLU A 69 -24.00 -22.74 7.56
C GLU A 69 -24.12 -23.03 6.05
N GLN A 70 -25.19 -22.55 5.44
CA GLN A 70 -25.29 -22.53 3.97
C GLN A 70 -24.32 -21.48 3.42
N PRO A 71 -23.71 -21.74 2.24
CA PRO A 71 -22.87 -20.74 1.59
C PRO A 71 -23.62 -19.42 1.34
N ASP A 72 -22.98 -18.29 1.69
CA ASP A 72 -23.46 -16.96 1.31
C ASP A 72 -22.85 -16.61 -0.07
N GLU A 73 -23.70 -16.61 -1.08
CA GLU A 73 -23.30 -16.35 -2.46
C GLU A 73 -23.75 -14.96 -2.89
N ARG A 74 -22.78 -14.16 -3.35
CA ARG A 74 -23.01 -12.78 -3.76
C ARG A 74 -22.38 -12.50 -5.10
N LYS A 75 -23.08 -11.76 -5.94
CA LYS A 75 -22.60 -11.32 -7.24
C LYS A 75 -22.64 -9.81 -7.36
N TYR A 76 -21.52 -9.25 -7.74
CA TYR A 76 -21.35 -7.82 -7.93
C TYR A 76 -20.87 -7.49 -9.33
N LYS A 77 -21.33 -6.36 -9.85
CA LYS A 77 -20.82 -5.75 -11.07
C LYS A 77 -20.02 -4.50 -10.66
N VAL A 78 -18.74 -4.51 -11.00
CA VAL A 78 -17.82 -3.41 -10.70
C VAL A 78 -17.52 -2.65 -11.99
N LEU A 79 -17.73 -1.33 -11.96
CA LEU A 79 -17.28 -0.40 -12.99
C LEU A 79 -16.27 0.55 -12.35
N SER A 80 -15.08 0.61 -12.90
CA SER A 80 -14.02 1.48 -12.37
C SER A 80 -13.35 2.28 -13.47
N LYS A 81 -12.90 3.49 -13.11
CA LYS A 81 -12.09 4.34 -13.99
C LYS A 81 -11.00 5.02 -13.15
N GLY A 82 -9.76 4.66 -13.45
CA GLY A 82 -8.64 5.02 -12.62
C GLY A 82 -8.82 4.43 -11.22
N ASN A 83 -7.90 4.68 -10.32
CA ASN A 83 -7.92 4.12 -8.96
C ASN A 83 -8.79 4.92 -7.97
N GLN A 84 -9.70 5.78 -8.45
CA GLN A 84 -10.41 6.76 -7.61
C GLN A 84 -11.92 6.83 -7.83
N ASN A 85 -12.43 6.22 -8.89
CA ASN A 85 -13.85 6.26 -9.21
C ASN A 85 -14.35 4.86 -9.49
N THR A 86 -15.19 4.34 -8.61
CA THR A 86 -15.73 2.97 -8.74
C THR A 86 -17.20 2.95 -8.37
N ILE A 87 -17.98 2.21 -9.14
CA ILE A 87 -19.36 1.83 -8.82
C ILE A 87 -19.40 0.32 -8.66
N VAL A 88 -19.92 -0.16 -7.52
CA VAL A 88 -20.15 -1.58 -7.25
C VAL A 88 -21.64 -1.78 -7.13
N GLN A 89 -22.25 -2.48 -8.09
CA GLN A 89 -23.68 -2.80 -8.10
C GLN A 89 -23.91 -4.21 -7.59
N THR A 90 -24.84 -4.40 -6.68
CA THR A 90 -25.28 -5.73 -6.22
C THR A 90 -26.20 -6.34 -7.25
N ILE A 91 -25.84 -7.51 -7.76
CA ILE A 91 -26.62 -8.29 -8.73
C ILE A 91 -27.37 -9.42 -8.01
N GLU A 92 -26.69 -10.11 -7.11
CA GLU A 92 -27.23 -11.20 -6.28
C GLU A 92 -26.78 -11.03 -4.81
N PRO A 93 -27.62 -11.38 -3.84
CA PRO A 93 -28.95 -11.98 -3.98
C PRO A 93 -30.01 -11.00 -4.47
N ALA A 94 -31.18 -11.53 -4.89
CA ALA A 94 -32.29 -10.71 -5.40
C ALA A 94 -32.85 -9.73 -4.34
N SER A 95 -32.75 -10.06 -3.04
CA SER A 95 -33.12 -9.19 -1.90
C SER A 95 -32.34 -7.89 -1.86
N ASP A 96 -31.08 -7.91 -2.30
CA ASP A 96 -30.14 -6.79 -2.23
C ASP A 96 -29.97 -6.10 -3.60
N ARG A 97 -30.69 -6.59 -4.62
CA ARG A 97 -30.62 -6.03 -5.97
C ARG A 97 -31.04 -4.57 -6.00
N GLY A 98 -30.26 -3.76 -6.70
CA GLY A 98 -30.48 -2.30 -6.77
C GLY A 98 -29.67 -1.51 -5.74
N GLN A 99 -29.03 -2.18 -4.79
CA GLN A 99 -28.00 -1.51 -3.98
C GLN A 99 -26.78 -1.23 -4.83
N ALA A 100 -26.18 -0.05 -4.63
CA ALA A 100 -24.95 0.31 -5.29
C ALA A 100 -24.02 1.06 -4.34
N MET A 101 -22.74 0.73 -4.34
CA MET A 101 -21.71 1.53 -3.70
C MET A 101 -21.06 2.43 -4.74
N LEU A 102 -20.83 3.68 -4.36
CA LEU A 102 -20.08 4.67 -5.14
C LEU A 102 -18.85 5.08 -4.35
N MET A 103 -17.68 4.89 -4.95
CA MET A 103 -16.42 5.41 -4.44
C MET A 103 -15.94 6.57 -5.30
N ARG A 104 -15.51 7.64 -4.62
CA ARG A 104 -14.80 8.76 -5.24
C ARG A 104 -13.64 9.17 -4.33
N GLY A 105 -12.43 8.99 -4.82
CA GLY A 105 -11.24 9.15 -4.01
C GLY A 105 -11.20 8.13 -2.86
N ARG A 106 -11.34 8.58 -1.63
CA ARG A 106 -11.43 7.73 -0.42
C ARG A 106 -12.82 7.71 0.20
N ASP A 107 -13.76 8.42 -0.37
CA ASP A 107 -15.12 8.46 0.13
C ASP A 107 -15.95 7.38 -0.52
N LEU A 108 -16.61 6.58 0.31
CA LEU A 108 -17.47 5.48 -0.10
C LEU A 108 -18.88 5.70 0.44
N TRP A 109 -19.86 5.62 -0.43
CA TRP A 109 -21.29 5.71 -0.09
C TRP A 109 -22.03 4.49 -0.63
N VAL A 110 -23.07 4.04 0.11
CA VAL A 110 -24.04 3.07 -0.38
C VAL A 110 -25.38 3.75 -0.63
N PHE A 111 -25.97 3.43 -1.77
CA PHE A 111 -27.31 3.77 -2.19
C PHE A 111 -28.16 2.51 -2.08
N MET A 112 -29.30 2.60 -1.39
CA MET A 112 -30.23 1.51 -1.20
C MET A 112 -31.61 1.92 -1.73
N PRO A 113 -32.35 1.05 -2.45
CA PRO A 113 -33.63 1.42 -3.10
C PRO A 113 -34.66 2.04 -2.17
N ASN A 114 -34.65 1.62 -0.89
CA ASN A 114 -35.67 2.02 0.10
C ASN A 114 -35.19 3.16 1.01
N ILE A 115 -34.01 3.75 0.77
CA ILE A 115 -33.44 4.81 1.58
C ILE A 115 -33.15 5.99 0.68
N SER A 116 -33.75 7.15 0.97
CA SER A 116 -33.65 8.36 0.15
C SER A 116 -32.28 9.04 0.22
N GLN A 117 -31.51 8.79 1.27
CA GLN A 117 -30.18 9.40 1.46
C GLN A 117 -29.09 8.34 1.40
N PRO A 118 -27.99 8.57 0.67
CA PRO A 118 -26.87 7.67 0.68
C PRO A 118 -26.21 7.61 2.07
N VAL A 119 -25.73 6.43 2.45
CA VAL A 119 -25.03 6.21 3.71
C VAL A 119 -23.54 6.11 3.45
N ARG A 120 -22.75 6.85 4.22
CA ARG A 120 -21.28 6.76 4.13
C ARG A 120 -20.78 5.47 4.77
N LEU A 121 -19.91 4.76 4.08
CA LEU A 121 -19.28 3.51 4.54
C LEU A 121 -17.78 3.71 4.76
N SER A 122 -17.20 2.84 5.61
CA SER A 122 -15.75 2.68 5.72
C SER A 122 -15.26 1.64 4.71
N LEU A 123 -14.07 1.86 4.15
CA LEU A 123 -13.38 0.89 3.29
C LEU A 123 -13.08 -0.42 4.05
N ALA A 124 -12.69 -0.30 5.33
CA ALA A 124 -12.38 -1.44 6.19
C ALA A 124 -13.61 -2.20 6.71
N GLN A 125 -14.82 -1.65 6.53
CA GLN A 125 -16.05 -2.33 6.94
C GLN A 125 -16.26 -3.58 6.09
N ARG A 126 -16.64 -4.67 6.77
CA ARG A 126 -16.92 -5.95 6.12
C ARG A 126 -18.13 -5.82 5.19
N LEU A 127 -17.95 -6.31 3.96
CA LEU A 127 -19.01 -6.42 2.95
C LEU A 127 -19.71 -7.78 3.08
N THR A 128 -18.94 -8.87 3.00
CA THR A 128 -19.42 -10.25 3.18
C THR A 128 -18.25 -11.18 3.50
N GLY A 129 -18.48 -12.20 4.32
CA GLY A 129 -17.43 -13.15 4.70
C GLY A 129 -16.20 -12.45 5.28
N GLN A 130 -15.05 -12.62 4.67
CA GLN A 130 -13.80 -11.92 4.99
C GLN A 130 -13.52 -10.72 4.07
N VAL A 131 -14.36 -10.47 3.07
CA VAL A 131 -14.20 -9.40 2.08
C VAL A 131 -14.65 -8.07 2.67
N ALA A 132 -13.81 -7.05 2.58
CA ALA A 132 -14.13 -5.68 2.97
C ALA A 132 -14.69 -4.87 1.78
N ASN A 133 -15.37 -3.77 2.06
CA ASN A 133 -15.87 -2.86 1.02
C ASN A 133 -14.73 -2.37 0.09
N GLY A 134 -13.56 -2.11 0.67
CA GLY A 134 -12.39 -1.64 -0.06
C GLY A 134 -11.86 -2.63 -1.08
N ASP A 135 -12.05 -3.94 -0.88
CA ASP A 135 -11.55 -4.97 -1.81
C ASP A 135 -12.22 -4.89 -3.19
N LEU A 136 -13.49 -4.47 -3.23
CA LEU A 136 -14.22 -4.28 -4.48
C LEU A 136 -14.13 -2.84 -4.98
N ALA A 137 -14.08 -1.88 -4.08
CA ALA A 137 -14.20 -0.47 -4.45
C ALA A 137 -12.86 0.19 -4.73
N ARG A 138 -11.77 -0.28 -4.11
CA ARG A 138 -10.48 0.42 -4.16
C ARG A 138 -9.27 -0.53 -4.06
N ALA A 139 -8.43 -0.53 -5.07
CA ALA A 139 -7.16 -1.27 -5.06
C ALA A 139 -5.95 -0.34 -5.25
N ASN A 140 -5.89 0.75 -4.50
CA ASN A 140 -4.82 1.76 -4.58
C ASN A 140 -3.80 1.55 -3.45
N PHE A 141 -3.00 0.50 -3.55
CA PHE A 141 -1.98 0.23 -2.55
C PHE A 141 -0.89 1.30 -2.55
N SER A 142 -0.50 1.79 -3.71
CA SER A 142 0.53 2.85 -3.85
C SER A 142 0.13 4.19 -3.22
N GLY A 143 -1.18 4.48 -3.16
CA GLY A 143 -1.70 5.71 -2.54
C GLY A 143 -2.14 5.56 -1.08
N ASP A 144 -2.31 4.34 -0.60
CA ASP A 144 -2.89 4.05 0.71
C ASP A 144 -1.87 3.48 1.71
N TYR A 145 -0.70 3.03 1.24
CA TYR A 145 0.31 2.36 2.06
C TYR A 145 1.72 2.86 1.77
N GLU A 146 2.56 2.81 2.79
CA GLU A 146 4.01 3.00 2.68
C GLU A 146 4.67 1.63 2.47
N PRO A 147 5.25 1.36 1.28
CA PRO A 147 5.84 0.08 0.98
C PRO A 147 7.31 -0.01 1.42
N LYS A 148 7.71 -1.20 1.86
CA LYS A 148 9.10 -1.58 2.16
C LYS A 148 9.40 -2.97 1.60
N ILE A 149 10.48 -3.13 0.85
CA ILE A 149 10.96 -4.45 0.45
C ILE A 149 11.56 -5.14 1.67
N LEU A 150 11.02 -6.31 2.05
CA LEU A 150 11.54 -7.11 3.14
C LEU A 150 12.61 -8.09 2.69
N ARG A 151 12.38 -8.76 1.56
CA ARG A 151 13.23 -9.84 1.04
C ARG A 151 12.85 -10.24 -0.38
N THR A 152 13.66 -11.11 -0.96
CA THR A 152 13.32 -11.85 -2.18
C THR A 152 13.00 -13.29 -1.82
N GLU A 153 11.95 -13.86 -2.41
CA GLU A 153 11.63 -15.29 -2.33
C GLU A 153 11.58 -15.89 -3.73
N THR A 154 11.86 -17.18 -3.84
CA THR A 154 11.65 -17.93 -5.09
C THR A 154 10.48 -18.88 -4.88
N ILE A 155 9.42 -18.73 -5.66
CA ILE A 155 8.21 -19.53 -5.62
C ILE A 155 7.95 -20.04 -7.04
N ASP A 156 7.79 -21.36 -7.18
CA ASP A 156 7.57 -22.03 -8.48
C ASP A 156 8.63 -21.68 -9.54
N GLY A 157 9.88 -21.45 -9.10
CA GLY A 157 11.00 -21.08 -9.99
C GLY A 157 11.07 -19.59 -10.36
N GLU A 158 10.11 -18.78 -9.95
CA GLU A 158 10.09 -17.33 -10.19
C GLU A 158 10.51 -16.53 -8.95
N LYS A 159 11.30 -15.48 -9.16
CA LYS A 159 11.69 -14.56 -8.09
C LYS A 159 10.59 -13.55 -7.81
N MET A 160 10.29 -13.38 -6.52
CA MET A 160 9.31 -12.46 -6.00
C MET A 160 9.97 -11.38 -5.12
N HIS A 161 9.55 -10.14 -5.26
CA HIS A 161 9.70 -9.18 -4.18
C HIS A 161 8.65 -9.47 -3.12
N VAL A 162 9.04 -9.58 -1.86
CA VAL A 162 8.12 -9.60 -0.72
C VAL A 162 8.16 -8.24 -0.08
N LEU A 163 7.04 -7.52 -0.17
CA LEU A 163 6.90 -6.18 0.37
C LEU A 163 5.99 -6.19 1.61
N GLU A 164 6.32 -5.36 2.58
CA GLU A 164 5.41 -4.95 3.64
C GLU A 164 4.83 -3.59 3.26
N LEU A 165 3.52 -3.51 3.24
CA LEU A 165 2.76 -2.30 2.98
C LEU A 165 2.14 -1.89 4.31
N THR A 166 2.60 -0.78 4.90
CA THR A 166 2.06 -0.25 6.15
C THR A 166 1.04 0.83 5.86
N ALA A 167 -0.12 0.78 6.50
CA ALA A 167 -1.17 1.77 6.32
C ALA A 167 -0.66 3.20 6.55
N ALA A 168 -0.88 4.10 5.58
CA ALA A 168 -0.50 5.50 5.69
C ALA A 168 -1.37 6.24 6.71
N ASP A 169 -2.63 5.81 6.89
CA ASP A 169 -3.56 6.32 7.90
C ASP A 169 -4.64 5.26 8.24
N ARG A 170 -5.55 5.60 9.16
CA ARG A 170 -6.62 4.69 9.61
C ARG A 170 -7.83 4.60 8.66
N GLY A 171 -7.87 5.37 7.60
CA GLY A 171 -8.97 5.39 6.62
C GLY A 171 -8.85 4.35 5.52
N VAL A 172 -7.81 3.53 5.53
CA VAL A 172 -7.54 2.48 4.55
C VAL A 172 -8.23 1.16 4.92
N THR A 173 -8.20 0.19 4.02
CA THR A 173 -8.91 -1.09 4.20
C THR A 173 -8.26 -1.97 5.27
N TYR A 174 -6.94 -2.09 5.29
CA TYR A 174 -6.17 -2.95 6.17
C TYR A 174 -5.06 -2.20 6.89
N GLY A 175 -4.66 -2.68 8.06
CA GLY A 175 -3.54 -2.06 8.81
C GLY A 175 -2.19 -2.32 8.18
N LYS A 176 -2.02 -3.52 7.61
CA LYS A 176 -0.80 -3.96 6.93
C LYS A 176 -1.13 -4.99 5.87
N VAL A 177 -0.35 -5.03 4.80
CA VAL A 177 -0.41 -6.07 3.76
C VAL A 177 0.99 -6.62 3.54
N LEU A 178 1.18 -7.94 3.59
CA LEU A 178 2.35 -8.58 3.00
C LEU A 178 2.02 -8.92 1.54
N TYR A 179 2.90 -8.50 0.63
CA TYR A 179 2.60 -8.50 -0.79
C TYR A 179 3.73 -9.12 -1.58
N TRP A 180 3.44 -10.19 -2.32
CA TRP A 180 4.37 -10.87 -3.20
C TRP A 180 4.13 -10.41 -4.63
N VAL A 181 5.15 -9.84 -5.25
CA VAL A 181 5.10 -9.29 -6.60
C VAL A 181 6.24 -9.91 -7.43
N ARG A 182 5.92 -10.42 -8.60
CA ARG A 182 6.89 -11.04 -9.51
C ARG A 182 7.93 -10.01 -9.96
N GLN A 183 9.21 -10.36 -9.86
CA GLN A 183 10.30 -9.48 -10.28
C GLN A 183 10.35 -9.29 -11.80
N SER A 184 9.90 -10.29 -12.56
CA SER A 184 9.98 -10.29 -14.02
C SER A 184 9.05 -9.27 -14.69
N ASN A 185 7.89 -8.98 -14.10
CA ASN A 185 6.84 -8.20 -14.77
C ASN A 185 5.96 -7.36 -13.83
N ASN A 186 6.28 -7.30 -12.54
CA ASN A 186 5.52 -6.64 -11.48
C ASN A 186 4.07 -7.18 -11.29
N TRP A 187 3.77 -8.39 -11.75
CA TRP A 187 2.46 -8.97 -11.53
C TRP A 187 2.27 -9.38 -10.08
N PRO A 188 1.14 -9.02 -9.48
CA PRO A 188 0.74 -9.53 -8.17
C PRO A 188 0.64 -11.04 -8.16
N TYR A 189 1.22 -11.68 -7.15
CA TYR A 189 1.16 -13.13 -6.99
C TYR A 189 0.31 -13.53 -5.79
N LYS A 190 0.57 -12.91 -4.61
CA LYS A 190 -0.09 -13.23 -3.35
C LYS A 190 -0.17 -11.99 -2.48
N ALA A 191 -1.20 -11.89 -1.66
CA ALA A 191 -1.29 -10.92 -0.57
C ALA A 191 -1.80 -11.59 0.71
N GLU A 192 -1.30 -11.15 1.85
CA GLU A 192 -1.79 -11.48 3.19
C GLU A 192 -2.20 -10.19 3.88
N PHE A 193 -3.41 -10.15 4.41
CA PHE A 193 -4.00 -8.95 4.97
C PHE A 193 -4.03 -9.01 6.49
N TYR A 194 -3.68 -7.90 7.13
CA TYR A 194 -3.63 -7.78 8.58
C TYR A 194 -4.51 -6.63 9.07
N SER A 195 -5.20 -6.84 10.17
CA SER A 195 -5.96 -5.80 10.84
C SER A 195 -5.05 -4.70 11.41
N LEU A 196 -5.66 -3.58 11.89
CA LEU A 196 -4.93 -2.53 12.61
C LEU A 196 -4.26 -3.03 13.90
N SER A 197 -4.70 -4.16 14.45
CA SER A 197 -4.09 -4.84 15.61
C SER A 197 -3.09 -5.94 15.22
N ASP A 198 -2.62 -5.94 13.99
CA ASP A 198 -1.63 -6.87 13.42
C ASP A 198 -2.06 -8.35 13.44
N ARG A 199 -3.35 -8.62 13.39
CA ARG A 199 -3.89 -9.98 13.29
C ARG A 199 -4.13 -10.32 11.82
N LEU A 200 -3.63 -11.48 11.37
CA LEU A 200 -3.93 -12.04 10.04
C LEU A 200 -5.45 -12.26 9.91
N LEU A 201 -6.01 -11.86 8.77
CA LEU A 201 -7.43 -11.92 8.44
C LEU A 201 -7.75 -13.09 7.51
#